data_a25df2347ee8114d0e6c6bc52aaad277
#
_entry.id   a25df2347ee8114d0e6c6bc52aaad277
#
_cell.length_a   1.000
_cell.length_b   1.000
_cell.length_c   1.000
_cell.angle_alpha   90.00
_cell.angle_beta   90.00
_cell.angle_gamma   90.00
#
_symmetry.space_group_name_H-M   'P 1'
#
loop_
_entity.id
_entity.type
_entity.pdbx_description
1 polymer ?
#
loop_
_entity_poly.entity_id
_entity_poly.type
_entity_poly.pdbx_seq_one_letter_code
_entity_poly.pdbx_strand_id
1 'polypeptide(L)'
;MADGNMIPLLPQSDGRLAWGNGVISMLFDVTGDSPVRLANVAGRGMATAEGGLSGAVAVVERDARPIVEVRAANTGSQDNRLSLIATVAGSKLRFVSAHASEPAEDSGDPYRLEITQFASYDALQPMGREFEPVATERDRPSEDAAPSPHCERAQGIEASPTIPGNATDAPQPGLTVTSVFEAYPGLSAVRTHTRLRSPEPFSVEAVSSMNLTVPLTVNGGTVESSHLLWGDAAWAVENDWHMRPLRETSVRDRNQRINPGQSSSRFALSSTSTWSTGMHEPAGIVQVEESKRHRSRKVRDFSVMWQIEHNGPWEWEVGEDDPGLHIAAFGPEYQDHQWFTNLGEGNDFESVPVSFAIVAGDWQDAVAEMTLQRRALRAAKARELGRTAEFERTQGLVIYNDYMNTLFGDPRIDKELPLIEGAAGVGADIFCIDAGWYDSTDGGWWDMVGEWRASTNRFGEVGLQGLADMIREHGMGLGLWLEPEGIGVQS
;
A
#
# COMPACT_ATOMS: atom_id res chain seq x y z
N MET A 1 -2.63 -31.28 -8.59
CA MET A 1 -2.47 -30.58 -7.32
C MET A 1 -0.98 -30.69 -7.02
N ALA A 2 -0.23 -29.64 -7.28
CA ALA A 2 1.19 -29.61 -6.97
C ALA A 2 1.30 -29.27 -5.48
N ASP A 3 2.03 -30.10 -4.75
CA ASP A 3 2.37 -29.87 -3.36
C ASP A 3 2.97 -28.46 -3.21
N GLY A 4 2.20 -27.57 -2.58
CA GLY A 4 2.65 -26.23 -2.26
C GLY A 4 3.70 -26.28 -1.16
N ASN A 5 4.93 -26.63 -1.52
CA ASN A 5 6.04 -26.53 -0.60
C ASN A 5 6.32 -25.03 -0.37
N MET A 6 6.03 -24.59 0.84
CA MET A 6 6.48 -23.34 1.40
C MET A 6 7.99 -23.17 1.18
N ILE A 7 8.42 -21.93 0.87
CA ILE A 7 9.81 -21.55 1.05
C ILE A 7 9.93 -21.02 2.47
N PRO A 8 10.43 -21.81 3.44
CA PRO A 8 10.68 -21.32 4.79
C PRO A 8 11.66 -20.14 4.70
N LEU A 9 11.73 -19.33 5.75
CA LEU A 9 12.77 -18.31 5.86
C LEU A 9 14.14 -19.01 5.79
N LEU A 10 14.74 -19.06 4.61
CA LEU A 10 16.01 -19.73 4.38
C LEU A 10 17.11 -18.68 4.29
N PRO A 11 18.08 -18.68 5.23
CA PRO A 11 19.33 -17.98 5.03
C PRO A 11 20.01 -18.57 3.79
N GLN A 12 20.27 -17.74 2.79
CA GLN A 12 21.06 -18.14 1.64
C GLN A 12 22.55 -18.09 1.98
N SER A 13 23.36 -18.86 1.28
CA SER A 13 24.82 -18.89 1.49
C SER A 13 25.50 -17.54 1.28
N ASP A 14 24.85 -16.61 0.62
CA ASP A 14 25.30 -15.23 0.37
C ASP A 14 24.80 -14.20 1.38
N GLY A 15 24.14 -14.63 2.46
CA GLY A 15 23.62 -13.78 3.53
C GLY A 15 22.26 -13.14 3.21
N ARG A 16 21.57 -13.55 2.13
CA ARG A 16 20.21 -13.12 1.82
C ARG A 16 19.17 -13.97 2.55
N LEU A 17 17.94 -13.44 2.65
CA LEU A 17 16.78 -14.15 3.21
C LEU A 17 15.76 -14.40 2.11
N ALA A 18 15.40 -15.66 1.88
CA ALA A 18 14.31 -16.05 1.00
C ALA A 18 13.05 -16.37 1.81
N TRP A 19 11.88 -15.89 1.36
CA TRP A 19 10.59 -16.13 1.97
C TRP A 19 9.47 -16.14 0.91
N GLY A 20 8.39 -16.86 1.18
CA GLY A 20 7.21 -16.89 0.31
C GLY A 20 6.24 -18.01 0.66
N ASN A 21 5.19 -18.19 -0.16
CA ASN A 21 4.11 -19.16 0.02
C ASN A 21 4.05 -20.25 -1.07
N GLY A 22 5.12 -20.43 -1.83
CA GLY A 22 5.18 -21.38 -2.95
C GLY A 22 4.61 -20.85 -4.28
N VAL A 23 3.87 -19.74 -4.28
CA VAL A 23 3.37 -19.05 -5.48
C VAL A 23 4.08 -17.72 -5.68
N ILE A 24 4.23 -16.95 -4.61
CA ILE A 24 5.10 -15.78 -4.58
C ILE A 24 6.34 -16.10 -3.76
N SER A 25 7.49 -15.65 -4.22
CA SER A 25 8.76 -15.73 -3.50
C SER A 25 9.46 -14.39 -3.50
N MET A 26 10.04 -14.03 -2.36
CA MET A 26 10.75 -12.78 -2.14
C MET A 26 12.15 -13.09 -1.61
N LEU A 27 13.15 -12.39 -2.12
CA LEU A 27 14.54 -12.50 -1.70
C LEU A 27 14.98 -11.13 -1.17
N PHE A 28 15.34 -11.09 0.11
CA PHE A 28 15.78 -9.86 0.78
C PHE A 28 17.30 -9.87 0.93
N ASP A 29 17.92 -8.76 0.58
CA ASP A 29 19.32 -8.48 0.90
C ASP A 29 19.36 -7.81 2.28
N VAL A 30 19.95 -8.51 3.25
CA VAL A 30 20.13 -8.05 4.62
C VAL A 30 21.62 -7.90 4.95
N THR A 31 22.47 -7.95 3.93
CA THR A 31 23.92 -7.95 4.09
C THR A 31 24.49 -6.54 4.21
N GLY A 32 25.62 -6.44 4.90
CA GLY A 32 26.42 -5.23 4.98
C GLY A 32 25.83 -4.11 5.82
N ASP A 33 26.44 -2.95 5.71
CA ASP A 33 26.05 -1.72 6.42
C ASP A 33 25.11 -0.88 5.57
N SER A 34 23.96 -1.48 5.19
CA SER A 34 22.93 -0.86 4.37
C SER A 34 21.52 -1.23 4.86
N PRO A 35 20.49 -0.43 4.52
CA PRO A 35 19.12 -0.82 4.78
C PRO A 35 18.76 -2.14 4.08
N VAL A 36 17.79 -2.87 4.64
CA VAL A 36 17.26 -4.06 3.98
C VAL A 36 16.61 -3.68 2.65
N ARG A 37 16.86 -4.48 1.62
CA ARG A 37 16.36 -4.28 0.26
C ARG A 37 15.69 -5.54 -0.26
N LEU A 38 14.71 -5.38 -1.12
CA LEU A 38 14.13 -6.48 -1.87
C LEU A 38 15.00 -6.76 -3.10
N ALA A 39 15.82 -7.81 -3.02
CA ALA A 39 16.74 -8.18 -4.09
C ALA A 39 16.04 -8.87 -5.26
N ASN A 40 14.94 -9.58 -4.99
CA ASN A 40 14.17 -10.28 -6.02
C ASN A 40 12.74 -10.56 -5.54
N VAL A 41 11.80 -10.58 -6.48
CA VAL A 41 10.44 -11.07 -6.27
C VAL A 41 9.96 -11.82 -7.51
N ALA A 42 9.31 -12.96 -7.31
CA ALA A 42 8.69 -13.74 -8.37
C ALA A 42 7.28 -14.15 -7.98
N GLY A 43 6.33 -13.90 -8.85
CA GLY A 43 4.93 -14.24 -8.68
C GLY A 43 4.44 -15.32 -9.64
N ARG A 44 3.13 -15.50 -9.69
CA ARG A 44 2.44 -16.51 -10.50
C ARG A 44 2.85 -16.43 -11.99
N GLY A 45 3.18 -17.57 -12.56
CA GLY A 45 3.51 -17.69 -13.97
C GLY A 45 4.91 -17.23 -14.34
N MET A 46 5.69 -16.68 -13.39
CA MET A 46 7.10 -16.38 -13.57
C MET A 46 7.91 -17.67 -13.40
N ALA A 47 8.79 -17.95 -14.36
CA ALA A 47 9.54 -19.20 -14.33
C ALA A 47 10.62 -19.16 -13.23
N THR A 48 10.66 -20.21 -12.42
CA THR A 48 11.83 -20.51 -11.60
C THR A 48 12.74 -21.44 -12.41
N ALA A 49 14.01 -21.10 -12.65
CA ALA A 49 14.96 -22.07 -13.17
C ALA A 49 15.35 -23.07 -12.09
N GLU A 50 15.67 -24.29 -12.48
CA GLU A 50 16.19 -25.31 -11.57
C GLU A 50 17.36 -24.74 -10.75
N GLY A 51 17.13 -24.59 -9.43
CA GLY A 51 18.14 -24.14 -8.47
C GLY A 51 18.27 -22.64 -8.24
N GLY A 52 17.40 -21.79 -8.79
CA GLY A 52 17.38 -20.34 -8.56
C GLY A 52 16.10 -19.68 -9.02
N LEU A 53 15.80 -18.50 -8.48
CA LEU A 53 14.68 -17.63 -8.89
C LEU A 53 14.96 -17.02 -10.29
N SER A 54 14.97 -17.82 -11.34
CA SER A 54 15.20 -17.35 -12.71
C SER A 54 13.87 -17.04 -13.38
N GLY A 55 13.80 -15.88 -14.01
CA GLY A 55 12.55 -15.34 -14.59
C GLY A 55 11.74 -14.52 -13.60
N ALA A 56 12.24 -14.35 -12.41
CA ALA A 56 11.77 -13.39 -11.44
C ALA A 56 11.95 -11.95 -11.94
N VAL A 57 11.17 -11.05 -11.43
CA VAL A 57 11.44 -9.62 -11.52
C VAL A 57 12.71 -9.37 -10.71
N ALA A 58 13.89 -9.48 -11.32
CA ALA A 58 15.14 -9.24 -10.64
C ALA A 58 15.24 -7.76 -10.32
N VAL A 59 15.19 -7.44 -9.04
CA VAL A 59 15.55 -6.12 -8.54
C VAL A 59 17.06 -5.98 -8.66
N VAL A 60 17.56 -4.94 -9.31
CA VAL A 60 19.00 -4.77 -9.51
C VAL A 60 19.66 -4.52 -8.17
N GLU A 61 20.59 -5.40 -7.80
CA GLU A 61 21.17 -5.52 -6.47
C GLU A 61 21.82 -4.24 -5.93
N ARG A 62 22.31 -3.36 -6.80
CA ARG A 62 23.09 -2.18 -6.37
C ARG A 62 22.25 -0.94 -6.11
N ASP A 63 21.08 -0.84 -6.73
CA ASP A 63 20.30 0.40 -6.74
C ASP A 63 18.85 0.21 -6.27
N ALA A 64 18.51 -0.99 -5.76
CA ALA A 64 17.20 -1.22 -5.14
C ALA A 64 17.02 -0.31 -3.92
N ARG A 65 15.83 0.28 -3.80
CA ARG A 65 15.46 1.11 -2.65
C ARG A 65 15.32 0.27 -1.39
N PRO A 66 15.45 0.87 -0.20
CA PRO A 66 15.07 0.24 1.06
C PRO A 66 13.64 -0.31 0.99
N ILE A 67 13.35 -1.41 1.71
CA ILE A 67 11.98 -1.95 1.78
C ILE A 67 11.01 -1.01 2.52
N VAL A 68 11.52 -0.01 3.22
CA VAL A 68 10.73 0.99 3.94
C VAL A 68 11.41 2.36 3.88
N GLU A 69 10.61 3.37 3.66
CA GLU A 69 11.00 4.78 3.78
C GLU A 69 10.33 5.40 5.00
N VAL A 70 11.10 6.15 5.78
CA VAL A 70 10.61 6.88 6.94
C VAL A 70 11.09 8.32 6.84
N ARG A 71 10.17 9.26 6.75
CA ARG A 71 10.49 10.68 6.81
C ARG A 71 10.27 11.17 8.24
N ALA A 72 11.35 11.47 8.91
CA ALA A 72 11.31 12.09 10.23
C ALA A 72 11.36 13.61 10.13
N ALA A 73 10.72 14.29 11.06
CA ALA A 73 10.75 15.74 11.14
C ALA A 73 12.19 16.26 11.17
N ASN A 74 12.46 17.30 10.41
CA ASN A 74 13.77 17.96 10.29
C ASN A 74 14.90 17.12 9.65
N THR A 75 14.64 15.92 9.13
CA THR A 75 15.70 15.09 8.50
C THR A 75 15.78 15.24 6.98
N GLY A 76 14.66 15.51 6.31
CA GLY A 76 14.63 15.70 4.87
C GLY A 76 14.92 14.45 4.03
N SER A 77 15.32 14.67 2.78
CA SER A 77 15.64 13.65 1.79
C SER A 77 17.11 13.71 1.39
N GLN A 78 17.68 12.59 0.96
CA GLN A 78 19.08 12.50 0.54
C GLN A 78 19.32 13.06 -0.86
N ASP A 79 18.29 13.19 -1.64
CA ASP A 79 18.36 13.79 -2.97
C ASP A 79 17.48 15.06 -3.06
N ASN A 80 17.57 15.75 -4.17
CA ASN A 80 16.84 17.00 -4.40
C ASN A 80 15.42 16.75 -4.97
N ARG A 81 14.89 15.55 -4.89
CA ARG A 81 13.55 15.20 -5.37
C ARG A 81 12.52 15.58 -4.33
N LEU A 82 11.41 16.14 -4.79
CA LEU A 82 10.21 16.31 -4.00
C LEU A 82 9.41 15.00 -4.04
N SER A 83 9.91 13.98 -3.33
CA SER A 83 9.25 12.69 -3.19
C SER A 83 9.36 12.21 -1.75
N LEU A 84 8.56 11.23 -1.39
CA LEU A 84 8.59 10.64 -0.05
C LEU A 84 9.62 9.51 0.09
N ILE A 85 10.39 9.25 -0.96
CA ILE A 85 11.47 8.26 -0.98
C ILE A 85 12.86 8.92 -0.83
N ALA A 86 13.90 8.09 -0.74
CA ALA A 86 15.26 8.52 -0.48
C ALA A 86 15.39 9.31 0.83
N THR A 87 14.64 8.90 1.84
CA THR A 87 14.63 9.55 3.15
C THR A 87 15.95 9.33 3.89
N VAL A 88 16.35 10.32 4.67
CA VAL A 88 17.55 10.18 5.51
C VAL A 88 17.38 9.06 6.51
N ALA A 89 16.23 9.00 7.20
CA ALA A 89 15.98 7.96 8.20
C ALA A 89 15.94 6.55 7.56
N GLY A 90 15.25 6.38 6.44
CA GLY A 90 15.21 5.09 5.72
C GLY A 90 16.60 4.58 5.35
N SER A 91 17.50 5.49 4.91
CA SER A 91 18.88 5.13 4.53
C SER A 91 19.78 4.71 5.71
N LYS A 92 19.41 5.07 6.93
CA LYS A 92 20.18 4.78 8.16
C LYS A 92 19.73 3.51 8.86
N LEU A 93 18.62 2.92 8.45
CA LEU A 93 18.15 1.66 9.01
C LEU A 93 19.13 0.53 8.73
N ARG A 94 19.32 -0.35 9.71
CA ARG A 94 20.18 -1.53 9.62
C ARG A 94 19.43 -2.75 10.09
N PHE A 95 19.66 -3.87 9.43
CA PHE A 95 19.05 -5.14 9.79
C PHE A 95 19.38 -5.56 11.23
N VAL A 96 18.36 -5.98 11.96
CA VAL A 96 18.49 -6.50 13.32
C VAL A 96 18.10 -7.98 13.37
N SER A 97 16.89 -8.29 12.87
CA SER A 97 16.36 -9.64 12.92
C SER A 97 15.26 -9.85 11.89
N ALA A 98 14.99 -11.12 11.58
CA ALA A 98 13.82 -11.52 10.83
C ALA A 98 13.15 -12.70 11.52
N HIS A 99 11.82 -12.70 11.55
CA HIS A 99 11.01 -13.77 12.10
C HIS A 99 9.92 -14.15 11.11
N ALA A 100 9.82 -15.44 10.80
CA ALA A 100 8.73 -15.95 9.96
C ALA A 100 7.86 -16.90 10.78
N SER A 101 6.56 -16.85 10.53
CA SER A 101 5.59 -17.78 11.09
C SER A 101 4.71 -18.38 9.99
N GLU A 102 4.35 -19.63 10.21
CA GLU A 102 3.48 -20.39 9.32
C GLU A 102 2.08 -20.43 9.91
N PRO A 103 1.02 -20.38 9.07
CA PRO A 103 -0.34 -20.61 9.55
C PRO A 103 -0.51 -22.07 10.00
N ALA A 104 -1.45 -22.31 10.89
CA ALA A 104 -1.90 -23.68 11.17
C ALA A 104 -2.43 -24.33 9.89
N GLU A 105 -2.23 -25.62 9.76
CA GLU A 105 -2.72 -26.39 8.61
C GLU A 105 -4.24 -26.16 8.43
N ASP A 106 -4.66 -25.90 7.21
CA ASP A 106 -6.07 -25.61 6.83
C ASP A 106 -6.72 -24.40 7.52
N SER A 107 -5.99 -23.57 8.26
CA SER A 107 -6.57 -22.36 8.88
C SER A 107 -7.01 -21.32 7.84
N GLY A 108 -6.37 -21.30 6.68
CA GLY A 108 -6.54 -20.26 5.68
C GLY A 108 -5.96 -18.89 6.09
N ASP A 109 -5.12 -18.88 7.11
CA ASP A 109 -4.41 -17.67 7.57
C ASP A 109 -3.14 -17.44 6.73
N PRO A 110 -2.57 -16.24 6.72
CA PRO A 110 -1.39 -15.95 5.92
C PRO A 110 -0.10 -16.50 6.56
N TYR A 111 0.87 -16.83 5.70
CA TYR A 111 2.27 -16.85 6.08
C TYR A 111 2.71 -15.44 6.43
N ARG A 112 3.49 -15.26 7.48
CA ARG A 112 3.91 -13.96 7.97
C ARG A 112 5.41 -13.87 8.10
N LEU A 113 6.00 -12.76 7.67
CA LEU A 113 7.39 -12.39 7.85
C LEU A 113 7.47 -11.02 8.50
N GLU A 114 8.26 -10.90 9.55
CA GLU A 114 8.61 -9.63 10.18
C GLU A 114 10.11 -9.40 10.03
N ILE A 115 10.49 -8.26 9.46
CA ILE A 115 11.89 -7.83 9.33
C ILE A 115 12.07 -6.58 10.19
N THR A 116 12.89 -6.69 11.20
CA THR A 116 13.20 -5.58 12.11
C THR A 116 14.51 -4.93 11.73
N GLN A 117 14.47 -3.60 11.62
CA GLN A 117 15.61 -2.73 11.38
C GLN A 117 15.70 -1.67 12.49
N PHE A 118 16.89 -1.13 12.69
CA PHE A 118 17.15 -0.12 13.71
C PHE A 118 18.06 0.99 13.18
N ALA A 119 17.84 2.21 13.64
CA ALA A 119 18.76 3.35 13.46
C ALA A 119 18.90 4.10 14.78
N SER A 120 20.13 4.34 15.23
CA SER A 120 20.39 5.17 16.42
C SER A 120 20.03 6.62 16.19
N TYR A 121 19.65 7.37 17.23
CA TYR A 121 19.37 8.79 17.10
C TYR A 121 20.58 9.58 16.58
N ASP A 122 21.80 9.19 16.96
CA ASP A 122 23.02 9.83 16.44
C ASP A 122 23.12 9.69 14.90
N ALA A 123 22.74 8.53 14.37
CA ALA A 123 22.71 8.31 12.93
C ALA A 123 21.59 9.10 12.22
N LEU A 124 20.51 9.40 12.94
CA LEU A 124 19.34 10.12 12.44
C LEU A 124 19.47 11.65 12.57
N GLN A 125 20.43 12.14 13.35
CA GLN A 125 20.70 13.56 13.42
C GLN A 125 20.98 14.10 12.01
N PRO A 126 20.38 15.25 11.62
CA PRO A 126 20.82 15.92 10.41
C PRO A 126 22.32 16.13 10.54
N MET A 127 23.08 15.71 9.55
CA MET A 127 24.50 16.02 9.52
C MET A 127 24.61 17.54 9.63
N GLY A 128 25.02 18.02 10.80
CA GLY A 128 25.25 19.42 11.05
C GLY A 128 26.24 19.89 10.00
N ARG A 129 25.73 20.47 8.94
CA ARG A 129 26.54 21.42 8.21
C ARG A 129 26.72 22.55 9.20
N GLU A 130 27.83 22.58 9.92
CA GLU A 130 28.40 23.85 10.29
C GLU A 130 28.34 24.65 9.00
N PHE A 131 27.59 25.74 9.00
CA PHE A 131 27.61 26.71 7.93
C PHE A 131 29.05 27.26 7.97
N GLU A 132 29.96 26.59 7.27
CA GLU A 132 31.20 27.26 6.90
C GLU A 132 30.76 28.43 6.01
N PRO A 133 31.04 29.67 6.43
CA PRO A 133 30.73 30.80 5.59
C PRO A 133 31.43 30.56 4.26
N VAL A 134 30.69 30.66 3.16
CA VAL A 134 31.22 30.51 1.80
C VAL A 134 32.45 31.39 1.71
N ALA A 135 33.64 30.79 1.68
CA ALA A 135 34.90 31.50 1.52
C ALA A 135 34.79 32.31 0.22
N THR A 136 34.92 33.58 0.34
CA THR A 136 34.95 34.49 -0.81
C THR A 136 36.16 34.12 -1.68
N GLU A 137 36.12 34.39 -2.98
CA GLU A 137 37.16 34.03 -3.96
C GLU A 137 38.60 34.44 -3.57
N ARG A 138 38.78 35.22 -2.47
CA ARG A 138 40.08 35.64 -1.95
C ARG A 138 40.81 34.62 -1.07
N ASP A 139 40.11 33.52 -0.66
CA ASP A 139 40.63 32.57 0.33
C ASP A 139 40.92 31.18 -0.28
N ARG A 140 41.08 31.06 -1.59
CA ARG A 140 41.49 29.77 -2.21
C ARG A 140 42.98 29.56 -2.04
N PRO A 141 43.43 28.49 -1.35
CA PRO A 141 44.82 28.06 -1.40
C PRO A 141 45.14 27.48 -2.79
N SER A 142 46.37 27.73 -3.24
CA SER A 142 46.91 27.20 -4.49
C SER A 142 46.90 25.69 -4.55
N GLU A 143 46.61 25.15 -5.73
CA GLU A 143 46.70 23.73 -6.08
C GLU A 143 48.14 23.22 -5.86
N ASP A 144 48.37 22.54 -4.75
CA ASP A 144 49.43 21.56 -4.54
C ASP A 144 49.16 20.82 -3.22
N ALA A 145 48.34 19.76 -3.25
CA ALA A 145 48.20 18.84 -2.14
C ALA A 145 48.11 17.41 -2.65
N ALA A 146 49.04 16.62 -2.11
CA ALA A 146 49.28 15.20 -2.41
C ALA A 146 48.12 14.27 -2.03
N PRO A 147 48.06 13.03 -2.59
CA PRO A 147 46.95 12.10 -2.45
C PRO A 147 46.86 11.49 -1.06
N SER A 148 45.61 11.32 -0.60
CA SER A 148 45.26 10.71 0.68
C SER A 148 45.58 9.20 0.73
N PRO A 149 45.87 8.65 1.92
CA PRO A 149 46.27 7.26 2.07
C PRO A 149 45.12 6.25 1.99
N HIS A 150 45.48 5.09 1.51
CA HIS A 150 44.63 3.91 1.31
C HIS A 150 43.85 3.49 2.54
N CYS A 151 42.56 3.20 2.33
CA CYS A 151 41.70 2.50 3.27
C CYS A 151 42.09 1.03 3.32
N GLU A 152 42.60 0.55 4.46
CA GLU A 152 42.90 -0.86 4.70
C GLU A 152 41.60 -1.65 4.85
N ARG A 153 41.57 -2.81 4.16
CA ARG A 153 40.51 -3.80 4.25
C ARG A 153 40.39 -4.35 5.66
N ALA A 154 39.27 -4.15 6.30
CA ALA A 154 38.88 -4.90 7.48
C ALA A 154 38.65 -6.37 7.14
N GLN A 155 39.35 -7.25 7.83
CA GLN A 155 39.25 -8.72 7.72
C GLN A 155 37.92 -9.20 8.30
N GLY A 156 37.41 -10.28 7.68
CA GLY A 156 36.08 -10.84 7.85
C GLY A 156 35.66 -11.13 9.30
N ILE A 157 34.41 -10.84 9.55
CA ILE A 157 33.65 -11.39 10.67
C ILE A 157 32.74 -12.47 10.06
N GLU A 158 32.99 -13.72 10.43
CA GLU A 158 32.10 -14.84 10.15
C GLU A 158 30.77 -14.60 10.87
N ALA A 159 29.72 -14.27 10.13
CA ALA A 159 28.36 -14.18 10.64
C ALA A 159 27.78 -15.61 10.75
N SER A 160 27.80 -16.17 11.93
CA SER A 160 26.96 -17.31 12.29
C SER A 160 25.51 -16.86 12.33
N PRO A 161 24.53 -17.58 11.73
CA PRO A 161 23.13 -17.23 11.82
C PRO A 161 22.58 -17.64 13.20
N THR A 162 22.86 -16.86 14.20
CA THR A 162 22.21 -17.02 15.50
C THR A 162 21.07 -16.00 15.55
N ILE A 163 19.84 -16.49 15.53
CA ILE A 163 18.67 -15.71 15.92
C ILE A 163 18.81 -15.46 17.42
N PRO A 164 19.08 -14.25 17.89
CA PRO A 164 19.12 -14.00 19.32
C PRO A 164 17.69 -13.94 19.86
N GLY A 165 17.24 -15.00 20.47
CA GLY A 165 16.15 -14.91 21.43
C GLY A 165 16.73 -14.46 22.76
N ASN A 166 16.13 -13.40 23.32
CA ASN A 166 16.33 -12.79 24.65
C ASN A 166 17.13 -11.47 24.62
N ALA A 167 16.46 -10.40 24.25
CA ALA A 167 16.89 -9.05 24.59
C ALA A 167 16.45 -8.74 26.04
N THR A 168 17.37 -8.88 26.99
CA THR A 168 17.27 -8.26 28.33
C THR A 168 18.10 -6.98 28.40
N ASP A 169 18.36 -6.34 27.28
CA ASP A 169 19.06 -5.05 27.23
C ASP A 169 18.04 -3.89 27.22
N ALA A 170 18.38 -2.84 27.99
CA ALA A 170 17.60 -1.60 27.97
C ALA A 170 17.41 -1.15 26.51
N PRO A 171 16.24 -0.61 26.15
CA PRO A 171 15.99 -0.20 24.77
C PRO A 171 17.07 0.79 24.34
N GLN A 172 17.76 0.47 23.24
CA GLN A 172 18.76 1.37 22.65
C GLN A 172 18.07 2.66 22.22
N PRO A 173 18.70 3.84 22.44
CA PRO A 173 18.15 5.11 22.00
C PRO A 173 18.17 5.19 20.47
N GLY A 174 16.99 5.08 19.85
CA GLY A 174 16.86 5.06 18.39
C GLY A 174 15.48 4.66 17.91
N LEU A 175 15.34 4.63 16.59
CA LEU A 175 14.14 4.25 15.89
C LEU A 175 14.21 2.75 15.51
N THR A 176 13.25 1.98 15.97
CA THR A 176 13.02 0.60 15.54
C THR A 176 11.91 0.58 14.51
N VAL A 177 12.16 -0.07 13.38
CA VAL A 177 11.22 -0.22 12.26
C VAL A 177 11.04 -1.69 11.96
N THR A 178 9.79 -2.17 12.00
CA THR A 178 9.45 -3.54 11.64
C THR A 178 8.54 -3.54 10.42
N SER A 179 9.05 -4.05 9.29
CA SER A 179 8.26 -4.30 8.09
C SER A 179 7.62 -5.68 8.20
N VAL A 180 6.31 -5.74 8.04
CA VAL A 180 5.50 -6.95 8.12
C VAL A 180 5.01 -7.32 6.74
N PHE A 181 5.15 -8.59 6.35
CA PHE A 181 4.67 -9.15 5.09
C PHE A 181 3.77 -10.34 5.39
N GLU A 182 2.61 -10.39 4.75
CA GLU A 182 1.61 -11.45 4.89
C GLU A 182 1.24 -11.98 3.50
N ALA A 183 1.35 -13.30 3.28
CA ALA A 183 1.03 -13.95 2.02
C ALA A 183 0.06 -15.12 2.26
N TYR A 184 -1.13 -15.05 1.69
CA TYR A 184 -2.11 -16.11 1.80
C TYR A 184 -1.73 -17.33 0.97
N PRO A 185 -2.05 -18.56 1.42
CA PRO A 185 -1.75 -19.77 0.67
C PRO A 185 -2.30 -19.72 -0.75
N GLY A 186 -1.47 -20.07 -1.73
CA GLY A 186 -1.87 -20.17 -3.13
C GLY A 186 -2.04 -18.85 -3.89
N LEU A 187 -1.78 -17.69 -3.27
CA LEU A 187 -1.92 -16.37 -3.90
C LEU A 187 -0.56 -15.76 -4.26
N SER A 188 -0.54 -15.01 -5.37
CA SER A 188 0.61 -14.21 -5.81
C SER A 188 0.49 -12.76 -5.36
N ALA A 189 0.03 -12.56 -4.15
CA ALA A 189 -0.13 -11.26 -3.53
C ALA A 189 0.44 -11.26 -2.12
N VAL A 190 0.94 -10.10 -1.70
CA VAL A 190 1.47 -9.86 -0.36
C VAL A 190 0.82 -8.61 0.21
N ARG A 191 0.38 -8.71 1.44
CA ARG A 191 -0.05 -7.58 2.25
C ARG A 191 1.10 -7.11 3.12
N THR A 192 1.34 -5.82 3.20
CA THR A 192 2.46 -5.26 3.96
C THR A 192 2.05 -4.03 4.74
N HIS A 193 2.69 -3.84 5.89
CA HIS A 193 2.60 -2.63 6.70
C HIS A 193 3.88 -2.45 7.51
N THR A 194 4.06 -1.28 8.11
CA THR A 194 5.25 -0.92 8.87
C THR A 194 4.88 -0.54 10.29
N ARG A 195 5.59 -1.08 11.28
CA ARG A 195 5.48 -0.66 12.68
C ARG A 195 6.70 0.14 13.07
N LEU A 196 6.47 1.24 13.77
CA LEU A 196 7.49 2.14 14.28
C LEU A 196 7.45 2.18 15.80
N ARG A 197 8.61 2.12 16.41
CA ARG A 197 8.79 2.26 17.85
C ARG A 197 10.00 3.13 18.17
N SER A 198 9.84 3.99 19.15
CA SER A 198 10.91 4.84 19.68
C SER A 198 10.76 4.96 21.19
N PRO A 199 11.83 4.75 21.99
CA PRO A 199 11.74 4.95 23.44
C PRO A 199 11.70 6.43 23.85
N GLU A 200 12.14 7.34 22.97
CA GLU A 200 12.13 8.78 23.19
C GLU A 200 11.21 9.47 22.18
N PRO A 201 10.76 10.71 22.44
CA PRO A 201 9.95 11.48 21.50
C PRO A 201 10.63 11.59 20.13
N PHE A 202 9.94 11.12 19.09
CA PHE A 202 10.42 11.12 17.72
C PHE A 202 9.26 11.36 16.76
N SER A 203 9.31 12.46 16.01
CA SER A 203 8.23 12.86 15.10
C SER A 203 8.46 12.30 13.70
N VAL A 204 7.43 11.64 13.17
CA VAL A 204 7.40 11.05 11.83
C VAL A 204 6.38 11.76 10.97
N GLU A 205 6.78 12.21 9.79
CA GLU A 205 6.00 12.95 8.81
C GLU A 205 5.47 12.07 7.66
N ALA A 206 6.11 10.94 7.39
CA ALA A 206 5.66 9.92 6.45
C ALA A 206 6.33 8.58 6.74
N VAL A 207 5.62 7.49 6.48
CA VAL A 207 6.15 6.13 6.49
C VAL A 207 5.53 5.31 5.37
N SER A 208 6.37 4.67 4.55
CA SER A 208 5.85 3.78 3.52
C SER A 208 5.36 2.47 4.13
N SER A 209 4.20 2.02 3.67
CA SER A 209 3.71 0.67 3.94
C SER A 209 4.24 -0.31 2.90
N MET A 210 4.49 0.18 1.69
CA MET A 210 5.06 -0.58 0.59
C MET A 210 6.13 0.28 -0.11
N ASN A 211 7.27 -0.33 -0.40
CA ASN A 211 8.29 0.28 -1.25
C ASN A 211 8.95 -0.82 -2.10
N LEU A 212 8.73 -0.76 -3.40
CA LEU A 212 9.19 -1.73 -4.37
C LEU A 212 10.08 -1.06 -5.41
N THR A 213 11.12 -1.76 -5.84
CA THR A 213 11.86 -1.42 -7.05
C THR A 213 11.55 -2.45 -8.13
N VAL A 214 11.04 -2.00 -9.26
CA VAL A 214 10.66 -2.85 -10.40
C VAL A 214 11.66 -2.62 -11.52
N PRO A 215 12.46 -3.62 -11.92
CA PRO A 215 13.42 -3.44 -13.00
C PRO A 215 12.72 -3.42 -14.35
N LEU A 216 13.01 -2.41 -15.15
CA LEU A 216 12.50 -2.30 -16.51
C LEU A 216 13.34 -3.12 -17.51
N THR A 217 14.58 -3.50 -17.14
CA THR A 217 15.55 -4.06 -18.07
C THR A 217 15.60 -5.58 -18.11
N VAL A 218 15.00 -6.29 -17.16
CA VAL A 218 15.07 -7.75 -17.06
C VAL A 218 14.53 -8.46 -18.29
N ASN A 219 13.50 -7.90 -18.89
CA ASN A 219 12.84 -8.46 -20.07
C ASN A 219 13.07 -7.62 -21.33
N GLY A 220 14.05 -6.69 -21.30
CA GLY A 220 14.23 -5.72 -22.38
C GLY A 220 13.10 -4.68 -22.42
N GLY A 221 12.29 -4.60 -21.37
CA GLY A 221 11.31 -3.53 -21.17
C GLY A 221 12.03 -2.21 -20.89
N THR A 222 11.36 -1.11 -21.20
CA THR A 222 11.81 0.25 -20.96
C THR A 222 10.61 1.07 -20.46
N VAL A 223 10.83 2.27 -19.94
CA VAL A 223 9.73 3.23 -19.67
C VAL A 223 8.83 3.38 -20.91
N GLU A 224 9.37 3.25 -22.11
CA GLU A 224 8.65 3.37 -23.38
C GLU A 224 7.73 2.18 -23.70
N SER A 225 8.03 0.99 -23.18
CA SER A 225 7.22 -0.23 -23.36
C SER A 225 6.36 -0.55 -22.12
N SER A 226 6.27 0.36 -21.19
CA SER A 226 5.52 0.15 -19.95
C SER A 226 4.35 1.10 -19.86
N HIS A 227 3.29 0.65 -19.21
CA HIS A 227 2.06 1.41 -18.99
C HIS A 227 1.78 1.56 -17.49
N LEU A 228 1.24 2.71 -17.13
CA LEU A 228 0.68 2.97 -15.82
C LEU A 228 -0.85 3.03 -15.94
N LEU A 229 -1.52 2.31 -15.03
CA LEU A 229 -2.97 2.35 -14.89
C LEU A 229 -3.32 2.93 -13.52
N TRP A 230 -4.32 3.82 -13.51
CA TRP A 230 -4.91 4.38 -12.29
C TRP A 230 -6.40 4.66 -12.53
N GLY A 231 -7.16 4.73 -11.45
CA GLY A 231 -8.59 5.03 -11.49
C GLY A 231 -8.89 6.38 -10.88
N ASP A 232 -9.79 7.12 -11.51
CA ASP A 232 -10.41 8.31 -10.94
C ASP A 232 -11.77 7.94 -10.36
N ALA A 233 -12.16 8.61 -9.28
CA ALA A 233 -13.35 8.32 -8.51
C ALA A 233 -14.17 9.61 -8.25
N ALA A 234 -14.28 10.49 -9.25
CA ALA A 234 -15.10 11.67 -9.12
C ALA A 234 -16.58 11.28 -9.03
N TRP A 235 -17.36 12.06 -8.31
CA TRP A 235 -18.79 11.80 -8.10
C TRP A 235 -19.54 11.65 -9.43
N ALA A 236 -20.31 10.58 -9.55
CA ALA A 236 -21.06 10.14 -10.74
C ALA A 236 -20.18 9.71 -11.95
N VAL A 237 -18.86 9.58 -11.76
CA VAL A 237 -17.91 9.01 -12.72
C VAL A 237 -16.88 8.16 -12.00
N GLU A 238 -17.31 7.43 -10.98
CA GLU A 238 -16.50 6.53 -10.19
C GLU A 238 -15.97 5.38 -11.04
N ASN A 239 -14.78 4.88 -10.68
CA ASN A 239 -14.13 3.76 -11.35
C ASN A 239 -13.77 4.07 -12.84
N ASP A 240 -13.36 5.31 -13.12
CA ASP A 240 -12.86 5.74 -14.42
C ASP A 240 -11.35 5.43 -14.55
N TRP A 241 -11.06 4.30 -15.17
CA TRP A 241 -9.68 3.82 -15.29
C TRP A 241 -8.98 4.34 -16.52
N HIS A 242 -7.79 4.86 -16.32
CA HIS A 242 -6.86 5.32 -17.34
C HIS A 242 -5.74 4.32 -17.54
N MET A 243 -5.33 4.09 -18.78
CA MET A 243 -4.12 3.37 -19.14
C MET A 243 -3.27 4.25 -20.06
N ARG A 244 -2.08 4.60 -19.61
CA ARG A 244 -1.17 5.48 -20.36
C ARG A 244 0.23 4.89 -20.42
N PRO A 245 0.94 5.02 -21.56
CA PRO A 245 2.38 4.75 -21.59
C PRO A 245 3.08 5.56 -20.50
N LEU A 246 4.00 4.95 -19.76
CA LEU A 246 4.73 5.64 -18.69
C LEU A 246 5.38 6.93 -19.16
N ARG A 247 5.95 6.95 -20.37
CA ARG A 247 6.56 8.15 -20.98
C ARG A 247 5.60 9.32 -21.22
N GLU A 248 4.30 9.08 -21.26
CA GLU A 248 3.26 10.11 -21.42
C GLU A 248 2.81 10.67 -20.07
N THR A 249 3.27 10.08 -18.99
CA THR A 249 3.14 10.61 -17.63
C THR A 249 4.32 11.51 -17.30
N SER A 250 4.48 11.88 -16.04
CA SER A 250 5.69 12.57 -15.56
C SER A 250 6.89 11.65 -15.34
N VAL A 251 6.71 10.33 -15.47
CA VAL A 251 7.81 9.33 -15.40
C VAL A 251 8.54 9.27 -16.73
N ARG A 252 9.80 9.64 -16.73
CA ARG A 252 10.64 9.69 -17.94
C ARG A 252 11.99 9.08 -17.65
N ASP A 253 12.61 8.50 -18.68
CA ASP A 253 14.01 8.08 -18.61
C ASP A 253 14.89 9.25 -18.17
N ARG A 254 15.57 9.04 -17.07
CA ARG A 254 16.51 9.99 -16.48
C ARG A 254 17.93 9.47 -16.58
N ASN A 255 18.74 10.17 -17.28
CA ASN A 255 20.17 9.93 -17.16
C ASN A 255 20.74 10.77 -16.02
N GLN A 256 20.63 10.30 -14.81
CA GLN A 256 21.12 10.96 -13.61
C GLN A 256 22.64 11.22 -13.66
N ARG A 257 23.39 10.38 -14.36
CA ARG A 257 24.83 10.55 -14.52
C ARG A 257 25.18 11.77 -15.39
N ILE A 258 24.32 12.09 -16.35
CA ILE A 258 24.53 13.22 -17.28
C ILE A 258 23.92 14.50 -16.72
N ASN A 259 22.76 14.39 -16.06
CA ASN A 259 22.02 15.55 -15.55
C ASN A 259 21.58 15.38 -14.08
N PRO A 260 22.48 15.44 -13.11
CA PRO A 260 22.14 15.26 -11.70
C PRO A 260 21.22 16.36 -11.14
N GLY A 261 21.07 17.46 -11.84
CA GLY A 261 20.22 18.60 -11.44
C GLY A 261 18.80 18.59 -12.01
N GLN A 262 18.38 17.52 -12.71
CA GLN A 262 17.01 17.44 -13.19
C GLN A 262 16.03 17.19 -12.04
N SER A 263 14.85 17.82 -12.13
CA SER A 263 13.76 17.57 -11.20
C SER A 263 13.30 16.12 -11.24
N SER A 264 12.62 15.70 -10.18
CA SER A 264 12.08 14.37 -10.02
C SER A 264 11.26 13.93 -11.23
N SER A 265 11.52 12.72 -11.72
CA SER A 265 10.71 12.03 -12.70
C SER A 265 9.76 11.09 -11.95
N ARG A 266 8.64 11.61 -11.46
CA ARG A 266 7.64 10.84 -10.73
C ARG A 266 6.22 11.18 -11.16
N PHE A 267 5.34 10.22 -11.03
CA PHE A 267 3.90 10.38 -11.06
C PHE A 267 3.38 9.98 -9.68
N ALA A 268 2.62 10.85 -9.05
CA ALA A 268 2.04 10.59 -7.74
C ALA A 268 0.55 10.95 -7.74
N LEU A 269 -0.24 10.16 -7.01
CA LEU A 269 -1.63 10.45 -6.72
C LEU A 269 -1.85 10.36 -5.21
N SER A 270 -2.70 11.27 -4.72
CA SER A 270 -3.12 11.29 -3.33
C SER A 270 -4.63 11.49 -3.22
N SER A 271 -5.24 11.00 -2.16
CA SER A 271 -6.58 11.39 -1.75
C SER A 271 -6.47 12.25 -0.51
N THR A 272 -6.87 13.51 -0.62
CA THR A 272 -6.89 14.47 0.50
C THR A 272 -8.24 14.54 1.19
N SER A 273 -9.16 13.69 0.79
CA SER A 273 -10.51 13.60 1.32
C SER A 273 -10.59 12.82 2.64
N THR A 274 -11.69 12.93 3.34
CA THR A 274 -12.00 12.13 4.52
C THR A 274 -12.36 10.68 4.20
N TRP A 275 -12.54 10.36 2.92
CA TRP A 275 -12.70 8.99 2.41
C TRP A 275 -11.69 8.67 1.31
N SER A 276 -11.35 7.39 1.15
CA SER A 276 -10.24 6.96 0.30
C SER A 276 -10.45 7.17 -1.19
N THR A 277 -11.69 7.20 -1.66
CA THR A 277 -12.07 7.39 -3.08
C THR A 277 -12.59 8.78 -3.39
N GLY A 278 -12.16 9.80 -2.63
CA GLY A 278 -12.63 11.17 -2.81
C GLY A 278 -12.26 11.81 -4.15
N MET A 279 -11.18 11.39 -4.77
CA MET A 279 -10.70 11.86 -6.09
C MET A 279 -10.20 10.73 -6.96
N HIS A 280 -9.49 9.77 -6.40
CA HIS A 280 -8.83 8.69 -7.12
C HIS A 280 -9.07 7.36 -6.40
N GLU A 281 -8.95 6.26 -7.13
CA GLU A 281 -8.92 4.93 -6.53
C GLU A 281 -7.61 4.69 -5.78
N PRO A 282 -7.64 4.10 -4.55
CA PRO A 282 -6.45 3.84 -3.76
C PRO A 282 -5.62 2.68 -4.32
N ALA A 283 -5.45 2.64 -5.64
CA ALA A 283 -4.83 1.54 -6.36
C ALA A 283 -4.14 2.01 -7.63
N GLY A 284 -3.16 1.23 -8.09
CA GLY A 284 -2.53 1.45 -9.38
C GLY A 284 -1.89 0.16 -9.91
N ILE A 285 -1.57 0.17 -11.20
CA ILE A 285 -0.93 -0.96 -11.86
C ILE A 285 0.19 -0.45 -12.76
N VAL A 286 1.36 -1.07 -12.68
CA VAL A 286 2.40 -0.96 -13.69
C VAL A 286 2.41 -2.26 -14.49
N GLN A 287 2.19 -2.15 -15.78
CA GLN A 287 2.35 -3.25 -16.74
C GLN A 287 3.62 -3.02 -17.54
N VAL A 288 4.53 -3.99 -17.52
CA VAL A 288 5.77 -3.98 -18.29
C VAL A 288 5.64 -4.95 -19.45
N GLU A 289 5.69 -4.42 -20.67
CA GLU A 289 5.57 -5.22 -21.89
C GLU A 289 6.94 -5.71 -22.38
N GLU A 290 6.98 -6.91 -22.94
CA GLU A 290 8.16 -7.44 -23.56
C GLU A 290 8.56 -6.60 -24.80
N SER A 291 9.83 -6.23 -24.89
CA SER A 291 10.36 -5.56 -26.09
C SER A 291 10.21 -6.44 -27.33
N LYS A 292 9.57 -5.92 -28.37
CA LYS A 292 9.37 -6.59 -29.68
C LYS A 292 10.67 -7.08 -30.34
N ARG A 293 11.84 -6.61 -29.88
CA ARG A 293 13.15 -7.01 -30.38
C ARG A 293 13.64 -8.36 -29.87
N HIS A 294 13.04 -8.90 -28.80
CA HIS A 294 13.50 -10.11 -28.12
C HIS A 294 12.51 -11.28 -28.15
N ARG A 295 11.58 -11.29 -29.11
CA ARG A 295 10.53 -12.33 -29.28
C ARG A 295 10.98 -13.79 -29.36
N SER A 296 12.28 -14.07 -29.32
CA SER A 296 12.80 -15.43 -29.41
C SER A 296 12.95 -16.18 -28.08
N ARG A 297 12.77 -15.49 -26.93
CA ARG A 297 12.74 -16.12 -25.60
C ARG A 297 11.32 -16.01 -25.03
N LYS A 298 10.86 -17.06 -24.37
CA LYS A 298 9.55 -17.19 -23.70
C LYS A 298 9.43 -16.24 -22.48
N VAL A 299 9.73 -14.98 -22.64
CA VAL A 299 9.54 -13.97 -21.63
C VAL A 299 8.14 -13.41 -21.83
N ARG A 300 7.36 -13.32 -20.80
CA ARG A 300 6.00 -12.78 -20.84
C ARG A 300 6.01 -11.38 -20.27
N ASP A 301 5.02 -10.57 -20.67
CA ASP A 301 4.67 -9.36 -19.97
C ASP A 301 4.46 -9.68 -18.48
N PHE A 302 4.72 -8.72 -17.62
CA PHE A 302 4.37 -8.86 -16.21
C PHE A 302 3.70 -7.59 -15.72
N SER A 303 2.90 -7.74 -14.67
CA SER A 303 2.19 -6.64 -14.04
C SER A 303 2.39 -6.65 -12.53
N VAL A 304 2.50 -5.45 -11.98
CA VAL A 304 2.52 -5.17 -10.54
C VAL A 304 1.32 -4.29 -10.23
N MET A 305 0.39 -4.79 -9.43
CA MET A 305 -0.75 -4.04 -8.91
C MET A 305 -0.56 -3.79 -7.43
N TRP A 306 -0.92 -2.60 -6.95
CA TRP A 306 -1.01 -2.29 -5.52
C TRP A 306 -2.36 -1.72 -5.18
N GLN A 307 -2.74 -1.86 -3.90
CA GLN A 307 -3.94 -1.27 -3.33
C GLN A 307 -3.67 -0.88 -1.88
N ILE A 308 -4.01 0.36 -1.53
CA ILE A 308 -3.94 0.88 -0.17
C ILE A 308 -5.24 0.52 0.56
N GLU A 309 -5.14 -0.12 1.73
CA GLU A 309 -6.28 -0.60 2.51
C GLU A 309 -6.64 0.41 3.60
N HIS A 310 -7.10 1.58 3.18
CA HIS A 310 -7.48 2.68 4.07
C HIS A 310 -8.81 3.28 3.66
N ASN A 311 -9.55 3.78 4.61
CA ASN A 311 -10.80 4.51 4.38
C ASN A 311 -10.64 6.04 4.43
N GLY A 312 -9.46 6.52 4.73
CA GLY A 312 -9.08 7.94 4.77
C GLY A 312 -8.00 8.30 3.75
N PRO A 313 -7.24 9.39 4.00
CA PRO A 313 -6.25 9.92 3.07
C PRO A 313 -5.06 8.98 2.85
N TRP A 314 -4.48 9.05 1.66
CA TRP A 314 -3.35 8.22 1.25
C TRP A 314 -2.59 8.87 0.09
N GLU A 315 -1.37 8.39 -0.12
CA GLU A 315 -0.56 8.70 -1.31
C GLU A 315 0.10 7.44 -1.86
N TRP A 316 0.27 7.38 -3.17
CA TRP A 316 1.22 6.50 -3.82
C TRP A 316 1.99 7.23 -4.91
N GLU A 317 3.21 6.78 -5.17
CA GLU A 317 4.04 7.33 -6.24
C GLU A 317 4.74 6.23 -7.04
N VAL A 318 4.92 6.52 -8.34
CA VAL A 318 5.76 5.76 -9.27
C VAL A 318 6.79 6.71 -9.83
N GLY A 319 8.04 6.36 -9.74
CA GLY A 319 9.12 7.19 -10.29
C GLY A 319 10.19 6.33 -10.93
N GLU A 320 11.03 6.97 -11.74
CA GLU A 320 12.17 6.31 -12.34
C GLU A 320 13.32 6.30 -11.34
N ASP A 321 13.90 5.12 -11.20
CA ASP A 321 15.16 4.87 -10.52
C ASP A 321 16.08 4.13 -11.48
N ASP A 322 17.28 4.62 -11.72
CA ASP A 322 18.22 3.96 -12.62
C ASP A 322 18.72 2.64 -11.97
N PRO A 323 18.38 1.46 -12.46
CA PRO A 323 17.81 1.10 -13.77
C PRO A 323 16.35 0.63 -13.76
N GLY A 324 15.51 1.07 -12.87
CA GLY A 324 14.13 0.60 -12.73
C GLY A 324 13.12 1.67 -12.38
N LEU A 325 11.95 1.21 -11.93
CA LEU A 325 10.92 2.05 -11.34
C LEU A 325 10.87 1.78 -9.84
N HIS A 326 10.73 2.82 -9.03
CA HIS A 326 10.23 2.65 -7.69
C HIS A 326 8.70 2.81 -7.67
N ILE A 327 8.05 2.05 -6.82
CA ILE A 327 6.64 2.16 -6.50
C ILE A 327 6.55 2.23 -4.98
N ALA A 328 6.05 3.32 -4.45
CA ALA A 328 5.87 3.49 -3.01
C ALA A 328 4.42 3.84 -2.69
N ALA A 329 3.90 3.33 -1.57
CA ALA A 329 2.55 3.60 -1.11
C ALA A 329 2.54 3.88 0.40
N PHE A 330 1.73 4.87 0.77
CA PHE A 330 1.66 5.46 2.10
C PHE A 330 0.20 5.58 2.54
N GLY A 331 -0.04 5.66 3.84
CA GLY A 331 -1.24 6.27 4.38
C GLY A 331 -1.16 7.80 4.30
N PRO A 332 -1.80 8.52 5.23
CA PRO A 332 -1.63 9.97 5.30
C PRO A 332 -0.18 10.35 5.62
N GLU A 333 0.25 11.47 5.05
CA GLU A 333 1.59 12.02 5.22
C GLU A 333 1.54 13.56 5.37
N TYR A 334 2.68 14.20 5.61
CA TYR A 334 2.69 15.62 5.98
C TYR A 334 2.44 16.57 4.80
N GLN A 335 2.92 16.25 3.60
CA GLN A 335 2.92 17.21 2.47
C GLN A 335 1.51 17.52 1.99
N ASP A 336 0.69 16.48 1.75
CA ASP A 336 -0.66 16.64 1.21
C ASP A 336 -1.74 16.62 2.32
N HIS A 337 -1.46 15.96 3.46
CA HIS A 337 -2.43 15.72 4.49
C HIS A 337 -2.15 16.45 5.81
N GLN A 338 -0.99 17.12 5.93
CA GLN A 338 -0.52 17.74 7.17
C GLN A 338 -0.48 16.77 8.36
N TRP A 339 -0.33 15.49 8.04
CA TRP A 339 -0.30 14.42 9.03
C TRP A 339 1.12 14.23 9.58
N PHE A 340 1.19 14.02 10.87
CA PHE A 340 2.39 13.54 11.53
C PHE A 340 2.01 12.72 12.77
N THR A 341 2.93 11.89 13.24
CA THR A 341 2.79 11.17 14.50
C THR A 341 4.03 11.36 15.36
N ASN A 342 3.83 11.44 16.68
CA ASN A 342 4.90 11.51 17.66
C ASN A 342 4.99 10.15 18.35
N LEU A 343 6.09 9.45 18.11
CA LEU A 343 6.47 8.24 18.83
C LEU A 343 7.01 8.60 20.21
N GLY A 344 7.04 7.65 21.12
CA GLY A 344 7.60 7.80 22.47
C GLY A 344 7.23 6.58 23.32
N GLU A 345 7.59 6.61 24.60
CA GLU A 345 7.26 5.53 25.52
C GLU A 345 5.75 5.24 25.53
N GLY A 346 5.39 4.01 25.12
CA GLY A 346 3.98 3.56 25.04
C GLY A 346 3.19 4.14 23.86
N ASN A 347 3.81 4.88 22.95
CA ASN A 347 3.17 5.42 21.75
C ASN A 347 3.88 4.92 20.49
N ASP A 348 3.59 3.67 20.13
CA ASP A 348 4.02 3.05 18.89
C ASP A 348 3.07 3.42 17.75
N PHE A 349 3.53 3.30 16.51
CA PHE A 349 2.71 3.56 15.32
C PHE A 349 2.72 2.37 14.37
N GLU A 350 1.58 2.08 13.77
CA GLU A 350 1.43 1.10 12.70
C GLU A 350 0.84 1.79 11.45
N SER A 351 1.50 1.63 10.32
CA SER A 351 1.07 2.24 9.07
C SER A 351 -0.15 1.54 8.48
N VAL A 352 -0.86 2.25 7.61
CA VAL A 352 -1.95 1.70 6.80
C VAL A 352 -1.46 0.50 6.00
N PRO A 353 -2.18 -0.64 5.97
CA PRO A 353 -1.76 -1.77 5.15
C PRO A 353 -1.88 -1.49 3.65
N VAL A 354 -1.00 -2.11 2.88
CA VAL A 354 -1.01 -2.11 1.41
C VAL A 354 -0.87 -3.53 0.92
N SER A 355 -1.75 -3.96 0.02
CA SER A 355 -1.56 -5.22 -0.71
C SER A 355 -0.94 -4.94 -2.07
N PHE A 356 -0.01 -5.79 -2.51
CA PHE A 356 0.49 -5.79 -3.88
C PHE A 356 0.46 -7.21 -4.46
N ALA A 357 0.23 -7.30 -5.77
CA ALA A 357 0.27 -8.54 -6.53
C ALA A 357 1.28 -8.42 -7.67
N ILE A 358 2.02 -9.50 -7.93
CA ILE A 358 2.97 -9.59 -9.03
C ILE A 358 2.67 -10.85 -9.82
N VAL A 359 2.43 -10.70 -11.12
CA VAL A 359 2.05 -11.81 -12.01
C VAL A 359 2.74 -11.70 -13.36
N ALA A 360 3.04 -12.84 -13.98
CA ALA A 360 3.34 -12.87 -15.41
C ALA A 360 2.02 -12.77 -16.17
N GLY A 361 1.82 -11.70 -16.90
CA GLY A 361 0.59 -11.40 -17.61
C GLY A 361 0.32 -9.91 -17.69
N ASP A 362 -0.87 -9.56 -18.15
CA ASP A 362 -1.32 -8.19 -18.26
C ASP A 362 -2.01 -7.69 -16.97
N TRP A 363 -2.56 -6.49 -17.03
CA TRP A 363 -3.26 -5.87 -15.91
C TRP A 363 -4.49 -6.69 -15.43
N GLN A 364 -5.15 -7.45 -16.33
CA GLN A 364 -6.31 -8.26 -15.97
C GLN A 364 -5.92 -9.44 -15.06
N ASP A 365 -4.76 -10.05 -15.32
CA ASP A 365 -4.20 -11.10 -14.46
C ASP A 365 -3.86 -10.54 -13.07
N ALA A 366 -3.32 -9.33 -12.99
CA ALA A 366 -3.01 -8.68 -11.71
C ALA A 366 -4.29 -8.32 -10.92
N VAL A 367 -5.33 -7.82 -11.59
CA VAL A 367 -6.64 -7.55 -10.98
C VAL A 367 -7.30 -8.83 -10.48
N ALA A 368 -7.21 -9.91 -11.24
CA ALA A 368 -7.74 -11.22 -10.83
C ALA A 368 -7.06 -11.70 -9.53
N GLU A 369 -5.74 -11.62 -9.46
CA GLU A 369 -4.98 -12.02 -8.27
C GLU A 369 -5.31 -11.12 -7.06
N MET A 370 -5.40 -9.80 -7.25
CA MET A 370 -5.80 -8.86 -6.19
C MET A 370 -7.23 -9.11 -5.72
N THR A 371 -8.13 -9.54 -6.61
CA THR A 371 -9.49 -9.92 -6.24
C THR A 371 -9.51 -11.15 -5.31
N LEU A 372 -8.67 -12.14 -5.59
CA LEU A 372 -8.50 -13.30 -4.71
C LEU A 372 -7.93 -12.88 -3.34
N GLN A 373 -6.94 -11.97 -3.33
CA GLN A 373 -6.38 -11.40 -2.10
C GLN A 373 -7.47 -10.72 -1.25
N ARG A 374 -8.30 -9.86 -1.84
CA ARG A 374 -9.41 -9.20 -1.14
C ARG A 374 -10.40 -10.18 -0.54
N ARG A 375 -10.70 -11.28 -1.25
CA ARG A 375 -11.58 -12.35 -0.76
C ARG A 375 -10.96 -13.08 0.43
N ALA A 376 -9.66 -13.41 0.35
CA ALA A 376 -8.93 -14.06 1.43
C ALA A 376 -8.90 -13.19 2.69
N LEU A 377 -8.59 -11.89 2.55
CA LEU A 377 -8.59 -10.91 3.65
C LEU A 377 -9.95 -10.84 4.36
N ARG A 378 -11.05 -10.72 3.59
CA ARG A 378 -12.40 -10.68 4.16
C ARG A 378 -12.78 -11.97 4.86
N ALA A 379 -12.44 -13.12 4.27
CA ALA A 379 -12.69 -14.41 4.88
C ALA A 379 -11.89 -14.59 6.19
N ALA A 380 -10.60 -14.18 6.20
CA ALA A 380 -9.78 -14.21 7.40
C ALA A 380 -10.37 -13.32 8.50
N LYS A 381 -10.80 -12.10 8.15
CA LYS A 381 -11.43 -11.18 9.12
C LYS A 381 -12.77 -11.73 9.66
N ALA A 382 -13.54 -12.39 8.82
CA ALA A 382 -14.78 -13.03 9.25
C ALA A 382 -14.51 -14.17 10.26
N ARG A 383 -13.46 -14.97 10.02
CA ARG A 383 -13.03 -16.01 10.97
C ARG A 383 -12.57 -15.41 12.30
N GLU A 384 -11.70 -14.41 12.25
CA GLU A 384 -11.22 -13.68 13.44
C GLU A 384 -12.36 -13.15 14.31
N LEU A 385 -13.42 -12.62 13.68
CA LEU A 385 -14.60 -12.09 14.34
C LEU A 385 -15.63 -13.16 14.72
N GLY A 386 -15.42 -14.45 14.38
CA GLY A 386 -16.40 -15.52 14.59
C GLY A 386 -17.66 -15.38 13.74
N ARG A 387 -17.61 -14.67 12.59
CA ARG A 387 -18.76 -14.36 11.71
C ARG A 387 -18.71 -15.06 10.36
N THR A 388 -18.08 -16.21 10.25
CA THR A 388 -17.93 -16.94 8.98
C THR A 388 -19.27 -17.26 8.32
N ALA A 389 -20.24 -17.79 9.08
CA ALA A 389 -21.57 -18.10 8.53
C ALA A 389 -22.35 -16.86 8.06
N GLU A 390 -22.21 -15.74 8.76
CA GLU A 390 -22.80 -14.46 8.34
C GLU A 390 -22.13 -13.96 7.06
N PHE A 391 -20.81 -14.00 7.01
CA PHE A 391 -20.03 -13.62 5.84
C PHE A 391 -20.42 -14.44 4.61
N GLU A 392 -20.51 -15.77 4.72
CA GLU A 392 -20.91 -16.64 3.62
C GLU A 392 -22.32 -16.32 3.12
N ARG A 393 -23.26 -16.08 4.04
CA ARG A 393 -24.65 -15.74 3.70
C ARG A 393 -24.77 -14.40 2.99
N THR A 394 -23.89 -13.44 3.30
CA THR A 394 -23.94 -12.07 2.75
C THR A 394 -23.15 -11.90 1.45
N GLN A 395 -22.55 -12.97 0.92
CA GLN A 395 -21.87 -12.91 -0.38
C GLN A 395 -22.88 -12.88 -1.52
N GLY A 396 -22.76 -11.87 -2.39
CA GLY A 396 -23.58 -11.77 -3.60
C GLY A 396 -25.01 -11.31 -3.39
N LEU A 397 -25.32 -10.63 -2.26
CA LEU A 397 -26.63 -10.04 -2.04
C LEU A 397 -26.97 -8.99 -3.12
N VAL A 398 -28.20 -9.02 -3.58
CA VAL A 398 -28.78 -8.02 -4.48
C VAL A 398 -29.43 -6.93 -3.63
N ILE A 399 -28.91 -5.71 -3.74
CA ILE A 399 -29.42 -4.56 -2.98
C ILE A 399 -30.18 -3.65 -3.93
N TYR A 400 -31.45 -3.39 -3.63
CA TYR A 400 -32.20 -2.31 -4.25
C TYR A 400 -32.00 -1.03 -3.43
N ASN A 401 -31.65 0.07 -4.11
CA ASN A 401 -31.49 1.40 -3.50
C ASN A 401 -32.50 2.36 -4.13
N ASP A 402 -33.19 3.13 -3.32
CA ASP A 402 -34.32 3.98 -3.73
C ASP A 402 -33.90 5.39 -4.21
N TYR A 403 -32.61 5.76 -4.18
CA TYR A 403 -32.17 7.12 -4.48
C TYR A 403 -32.06 7.41 -5.99
N MET A 404 -31.00 6.89 -6.60
CA MET A 404 -30.71 7.19 -8.01
C MET A 404 -31.78 6.59 -8.92
N ASN A 405 -32.30 7.37 -9.84
CA ASN A 405 -33.36 6.99 -10.80
C ASN A 405 -34.75 6.76 -10.20
N THR A 406 -34.95 6.97 -8.89
CA THR A 406 -36.24 6.84 -8.22
C THR A 406 -36.62 8.08 -7.39
N LEU A 407 -36.27 8.13 -6.11
CA LEU A 407 -36.82 9.11 -5.15
C LEU A 407 -35.96 10.34 -4.91
N PHE A 408 -34.65 10.29 -5.17
CA PHE A 408 -33.70 11.41 -4.99
C PHE A 408 -33.77 12.06 -3.59
N GLY A 409 -33.91 11.24 -2.53
CA GLY A 409 -33.94 11.72 -1.16
C GLY A 409 -35.32 12.16 -0.66
N ASP A 410 -36.39 11.71 -1.30
CA ASP A 410 -37.77 11.91 -0.82
C ASP A 410 -38.49 10.56 -0.53
N PRO A 411 -37.98 9.75 0.44
CA PRO A 411 -38.51 8.45 0.81
C PRO A 411 -39.79 8.59 1.64
N ARG A 412 -40.94 8.77 0.99
CA ARG A 412 -42.24 8.83 1.64
C ARG A 412 -42.93 7.49 1.61
N ILE A 413 -43.69 7.16 2.61
CA ILE A 413 -44.35 5.87 2.76
C ILE A 413 -45.16 5.47 1.51
N ASP A 414 -45.91 6.39 0.94
CA ASP A 414 -46.72 6.16 -0.27
C ASP A 414 -45.90 5.90 -1.54
N LYS A 415 -44.64 6.37 -1.58
CA LYS A 415 -43.70 6.13 -2.66
C LYS A 415 -42.90 4.85 -2.45
N GLU A 416 -42.58 4.52 -1.19
CA GLU A 416 -41.80 3.34 -0.86
C GLU A 416 -42.57 2.03 -1.07
N LEU A 417 -43.85 1.99 -0.74
CA LEU A 417 -44.64 0.75 -0.84
C LEU A 417 -44.59 0.08 -2.23
N PRO A 418 -44.84 0.78 -3.35
CA PRO A 418 -44.75 0.17 -4.67
C PRO A 418 -43.30 -0.24 -5.05
N LEU A 419 -42.28 0.44 -4.50
CA LEU A 419 -40.88 0.10 -4.75
C LEU A 419 -40.47 -1.17 -3.98
N ILE A 420 -40.97 -1.34 -2.75
CA ILE A 420 -40.77 -2.58 -1.96
C ILE A 420 -41.36 -3.79 -2.68
N GLU A 421 -42.61 -3.66 -3.19
CA GLU A 421 -43.22 -4.74 -4.00
C GLU A 421 -42.41 -5.04 -5.26
N GLY A 422 -41.95 -3.99 -5.96
CA GLY A 422 -41.16 -4.12 -7.17
C GLY A 422 -39.80 -4.78 -6.92
N ALA A 423 -39.09 -4.35 -5.87
CA ALA A 423 -37.81 -4.90 -5.47
C ALA A 423 -37.90 -6.38 -5.09
N ALA A 424 -38.93 -6.74 -4.31
CA ALA A 424 -39.21 -8.14 -3.97
C ALA A 424 -39.53 -8.96 -5.21
N GLY A 425 -40.30 -8.39 -6.16
CA GLY A 425 -40.68 -9.05 -7.41
C GLY A 425 -39.50 -9.37 -8.32
N VAL A 426 -38.39 -8.61 -8.27
CA VAL A 426 -37.16 -8.89 -9.01
C VAL A 426 -36.14 -9.70 -8.19
N GLY A 427 -36.45 -10.06 -6.95
CA GLY A 427 -35.61 -10.92 -6.11
C GLY A 427 -34.49 -10.17 -5.40
N ALA A 428 -34.69 -8.91 -5.01
CA ALA A 428 -33.74 -8.22 -4.14
C ALA A 428 -33.68 -8.87 -2.76
N ASP A 429 -32.48 -8.94 -2.20
CA ASP A 429 -32.24 -9.46 -0.84
C ASP A 429 -32.34 -8.35 0.22
N ILE A 430 -32.00 -7.13 -0.16
CA ILE A 430 -32.01 -5.95 0.71
C ILE A 430 -32.71 -4.79 0.00
N PHE A 431 -33.61 -4.13 0.71
CA PHE A 431 -34.17 -2.85 0.32
C PHE A 431 -33.48 -1.75 1.12
N CYS A 432 -32.72 -0.87 0.44
CA CYS A 432 -31.98 0.23 1.03
C CYS A 432 -32.75 1.52 0.84
N ILE A 433 -33.17 2.12 1.96
CA ILE A 433 -33.68 3.49 2.00
C ILE A 433 -32.46 4.41 2.07
N ASP A 434 -32.27 5.20 1.03
CA ASP A 434 -31.15 6.11 0.89
C ASP A 434 -31.39 7.43 1.65
N ALA A 435 -30.74 8.53 1.26
CA ALA A 435 -30.83 9.82 1.89
C ALA A 435 -32.27 10.31 2.07
N GLY A 436 -32.53 11.01 3.17
CA GLY A 436 -33.83 11.62 3.45
C GLY A 436 -34.68 10.88 4.46
N TRP A 437 -34.38 9.63 4.82
CA TRP A 437 -35.17 8.89 5.83
C TRP A 437 -35.16 9.55 7.21
N TYR A 438 -34.19 10.41 7.49
CA TYR A 438 -33.99 11.18 8.73
C TYR A 438 -34.50 12.63 8.67
N ASP A 439 -34.75 13.13 7.45
CA ASP A 439 -35.13 14.52 7.24
C ASP A 439 -36.61 14.79 7.60
N SER A 440 -36.86 15.78 8.44
CA SER A 440 -38.17 16.21 8.84
C SER A 440 -38.70 17.45 8.06
N THR A 441 -37.91 17.99 7.14
CA THR A 441 -38.22 19.19 6.38
C THR A 441 -38.70 18.87 4.94
N ASP A 442 -39.37 19.80 4.31
CA ASP A 442 -39.69 19.71 2.89
C ASP A 442 -38.56 20.31 2.01
N GLY A 443 -37.48 20.80 2.63
CA GLY A 443 -36.39 21.56 1.96
C GLY A 443 -35.28 20.73 1.36
N GLY A 444 -35.26 19.45 1.65
CA GLY A 444 -34.19 18.53 1.20
C GLY A 444 -33.39 17.95 2.36
N TRP A 445 -32.88 16.79 2.14
CA TRP A 445 -32.25 15.94 3.17
C TRP A 445 -30.87 16.43 3.64
N TRP A 446 -30.16 17.22 2.80
CA TRP A 446 -28.77 17.59 3.03
C TRP A 446 -28.54 18.38 4.32
N ASP A 447 -29.45 19.31 4.64
CA ASP A 447 -29.32 20.18 5.80
C ASP A 447 -29.44 19.41 7.16
N MET A 448 -30.00 18.20 7.13
CA MET A 448 -30.29 17.37 8.31
C MET A 448 -29.35 16.16 8.42
N VAL A 449 -28.33 16.04 7.56
CA VAL A 449 -27.33 14.97 7.66
C VAL A 449 -26.63 15.03 9.02
N GLY A 450 -26.52 13.89 9.71
CA GLY A 450 -25.81 13.76 10.99
C GLY A 450 -26.68 13.40 12.18
N GLU A 451 -27.94 13.82 12.22
CA GLU A 451 -28.82 13.51 13.37
C GLU A 451 -29.40 12.09 13.37
N TRP A 452 -29.53 11.47 12.22
CA TRP A 452 -29.93 10.07 12.01
C TRP A 452 -31.18 9.62 12.78
N ARG A 453 -32.18 10.49 12.87
CA ARG A 453 -33.47 10.18 13.48
C ARG A 453 -34.52 9.97 12.40
N ALA A 454 -35.28 8.88 12.52
CA ALA A 454 -36.34 8.58 11.56
C ALA A 454 -37.35 9.74 11.44
N SER A 455 -37.63 10.15 10.23
CA SER A 455 -38.58 11.23 9.96
C SER A 455 -40.04 10.82 10.26
N THR A 456 -40.71 11.55 11.11
CA THR A 456 -42.14 11.35 11.36
C THR A 456 -42.99 11.90 10.20
N ASN A 457 -42.50 12.94 9.51
CA ASN A 457 -43.22 13.54 8.37
C ASN A 457 -43.28 12.64 7.16
N ARG A 458 -42.21 11.88 6.91
CA ARG A 458 -42.08 10.98 5.74
C ARG A 458 -42.80 9.66 5.94
N PHE A 459 -42.74 9.12 7.16
CA PHE A 459 -43.26 7.80 7.45
C PHE A 459 -44.59 7.83 8.24
N GLY A 460 -45.04 9.01 8.71
CA GLY A 460 -46.29 9.18 9.42
C GLY A 460 -46.47 8.26 10.62
N GLU A 461 -47.68 7.75 10.83
CA GLU A 461 -48.00 6.83 11.94
C GLU A 461 -47.35 5.45 11.78
N VAL A 462 -47.03 5.04 10.57
CA VAL A 462 -46.33 3.78 10.29
C VAL A 462 -44.93 3.79 10.88
N GLY A 463 -44.25 4.92 10.79
CA GLY A 463 -42.86 5.07 11.20
C GLY A 463 -41.88 4.23 10.40
N LEU A 464 -40.61 4.47 10.64
CA LEU A 464 -39.52 3.66 9.98
C LEU A 464 -39.58 2.19 10.42
N GLN A 465 -40.01 1.91 11.67
CA GLN A 465 -40.15 0.52 12.13
C GLN A 465 -41.21 -0.24 11.36
N GLY A 466 -42.39 0.35 11.15
CA GLY A 466 -43.45 -0.31 10.38
C GLY A 466 -43.05 -0.53 8.93
N LEU A 467 -42.31 0.42 8.31
CA LEU A 467 -41.77 0.25 6.98
C LEU A 467 -40.73 -0.88 6.94
N ALA A 468 -39.86 -0.98 7.94
CA ALA A 468 -38.91 -2.07 8.09
C ALA A 468 -39.59 -3.45 8.20
N ASP A 469 -40.70 -3.51 8.90
CA ASP A 469 -41.49 -4.75 9.06
C ASP A 469 -42.12 -5.16 7.72
N MET A 470 -42.65 -4.20 6.94
CA MET A 470 -43.16 -4.47 5.58
C MET A 470 -42.07 -4.97 4.64
N ILE A 471 -40.87 -4.41 4.69
CA ILE A 471 -39.71 -4.90 3.91
C ILE A 471 -39.40 -6.34 4.29
N ARG A 472 -39.41 -6.68 5.58
CA ARG A 472 -39.15 -8.03 6.07
C ARG A 472 -40.27 -9.01 5.69
N GLU A 473 -41.53 -8.57 5.70
CA GLU A 473 -42.67 -9.39 5.24
C GLU A 473 -42.54 -9.78 3.76
N HIS A 474 -41.85 -8.95 2.96
CA HIS A 474 -41.51 -9.27 1.57
C HIS A 474 -40.20 -10.09 1.42
N GLY A 475 -39.62 -10.54 2.54
CA GLY A 475 -38.44 -11.42 2.54
C GLY A 475 -37.12 -10.70 2.39
N MET A 476 -37.09 -9.38 2.41
CA MET A 476 -35.89 -8.56 2.26
C MET A 476 -35.34 -8.06 3.60
N GLY A 477 -34.05 -7.76 3.65
CA GLY A 477 -33.42 -7.00 4.74
C GLY A 477 -33.58 -5.49 4.54
N LEU A 478 -33.57 -4.73 5.65
CA LEU A 478 -33.52 -3.26 5.62
C LEU A 478 -32.06 -2.79 5.50
N GLY A 479 -31.77 -1.94 4.51
CA GLY A 479 -30.60 -1.11 4.41
C GLY A 479 -30.95 0.35 4.74
N LEU A 480 -30.03 1.10 5.33
CA LEU A 480 -30.13 2.55 5.52
C LEU A 480 -28.84 3.20 5.06
N TRP A 481 -28.96 4.25 4.26
CA TRP A 481 -27.84 5.08 3.89
C TRP A 481 -27.43 5.99 5.04
N LEU A 482 -26.12 6.10 5.25
CA LEU A 482 -25.50 6.97 6.26
C LEU A 482 -24.28 7.64 5.64
N GLU A 483 -24.08 8.93 5.93
CA GLU A 483 -22.90 9.71 5.57
C GLU A 483 -22.26 10.31 6.84
N PRO A 484 -21.43 9.53 7.54
CA PRO A 484 -20.84 9.94 8.81
C PRO A 484 -19.79 11.06 8.68
N GLU A 485 -19.35 11.36 7.47
CA GLU A 485 -18.37 12.40 7.14
C GLU A 485 -18.96 13.82 7.16
N GLY A 486 -20.29 13.95 7.00
CA GLY A 486 -21.00 15.20 6.88
C GLY A 486 -21.87 15.53 8.08
N ILE A 487 -21.96 16.82 8.43
CA ILE A 487 -22.95 17.35 9.37
C ILE A 487 -23.68 18.48 8.69
N GLY A 488 -25.00 18.34 8.57
CA GLY A 488 -25.87 19.36 7.98
C GLY A 488 -26.02 20.57 8.88
N VAL A 489 -26.30 21.72 8.29
CA VAL A 489 -26.37 23.00 9.01
C VAL A 489 -27.56 23.10 9.96
N GLN A 490 -28.52 22.19 9.86
CA GLN A 490 -29.71 22.09 10.74
C GLN A 490 -29.69 20.85 11.63
N SER A 491 -28.62 20.06 11.59
CA SER A 491 -28.44 18.86 12.40
C SER A 491 -28.00 19.19 13.83
#